data_9bd377987f8d15e9f3def3b2d4d649b1
#
_entry.id   9bd377987f8d15e9f3def3b2d4d649b1
#
_cell.length_a   1.000
_cell.length_b   1.000
_cell.length_c   1.000
_cell.angle_alpha   90.00
_cell.angle_beta   90.00
_cell.angle_gamma   90.00
#
_symmetry.space_group_name_H-M   'P 1'
#
loop_
_entity.id
_entity.type
_entity.pdbx_description
1 polymer ?
#
loop_
_entity_poly.entity_id
_entity_poly.type
_entity_poly.pdbx_seq_one_letter_code
_entity_poly.pdbx_strand_id
1 'polypeptide(L)'
;MRPSTPSTPSTARIPRRTLLRTALPAAAALAGLTTLATAPAHAAVWSSSEQWGTWSNGGYTLYNNIWGSGTGPQTIWANSYSDWGVWADHPNTGGIKSYPNAKKTVNKPISQITTLTSHYNVTVPNSGAYNTSYDIWDTDYDHEIMLWVNRTGPVGPLGSHQGDVSLGGHSWSVYRGDNGHNAVYTFIRSSNSTAGTVNIKPVLDWLKNTKGWIGDETIGDVQFGYEITSSAGGLDFRTNNFGVSSN
;
A
#
# COMPACT_ATOMS: atom_id res chain seq x y z
N MET A 1 28.50 -21.51 -63.83
CA MET A 1 29.90 -21.28 -64.11
C MET A 1 30.70 -21.27 -62.82
N ARG A 2 31.78 -22.00 -62.83
CA ARG A 2 32.62 -22.40 -61.72
C ARG A 2 33.52 -21.26 -61.18
N PRO A 3 34.17 -21.48 -60.08
CA PRO A 3 34.58 -20.60 -58.98
C PRO A 3 36.04 -20.19 -59.05
N SER A 4 36.46 -19.29 -58.22
CA SER A 4 37.89 -19.13 -57.94
C SER A 4 38.16 -18.95 -56.43
N THR A 5 39.01 -19.80 -56.02
CA THR A 5 39.60 -20.06 -54.70
C THR A 5 40.79 -19.13 -54.38
N PRO A 6 41.43 -19.30 -53.26
CA PRO A 6 41.90 -18.28 -52.33
C PRO A 6 43.41 -18.01 -52.35
N SER A 7 43.88 -17.00 -51.70
CA SER A 7 45.28 -16.81 -51.43
C SER A 7 45.51 -16.54 -49.95
N THR A 8 46.33 -17.39 -49.35
CA THR A 8 46.90 -17.41 -47.99
C THR A 8 48.31 -16.78 -48.00
N PRO A 9 49.04 -16.73 -46.89
CA PRO A 9 49.32 -15.51 -46.11
C PRO A 9 50.84 -15.17 -46.13
N SER A 10 51.12 -13.97 -45.70
CA SER A 10 52.52 -13.53 -45.49
C SER A 10 52.82 -13.33 -44.02
N THR A 11 53.74 -14.13 -43.49
CA THR A 11 54.34 -14.02 -42.18
C THR A 11 55.34 -12.88 -42.13
N ALA A 12 55.16 -11.95 -41.24
CA ALA A 12 56.18 -10.94 -40.88
C ALA A 12 56.63 -11.17 -39.42
N ARG A 13 57.94 -11.30 -39.27
CA ARG A 13 58.67 -11.58 -38.01
C ARG A 13 58.72 -10.34 -37.12
N ILE A 14 58.56 -10.55 -35.83
CA ILE A 14 58.66 -9.58 -34.74
C ILE A 14 60.14 -9.52 -34.28
N PRO A 15 60.73 -8.33 -34.08
CA PRO A 15 62.00 -8.17 -33.37
C PRO A 15 61.77 -8.02 -31.88
N ARG A 16 62.54 -8.81 -31.10
CA ARG A 16 62.64 -8.71 -29.66
C ARG A 16 63.24 -7.37 -29.26
N ARG A 17 62.57 -6.58 -28.44
CA ARG A 17 63.20 -5.49 -27.68
C ARG A 17 63.12 -5.72 -26.19
N THR A 18 64.23 -5.55 -25.57
CA THR A 18 64.66 -5.70 -24.20
C THR A 18 63.75 -4.91 -23.19
N LEU A 19 63.29 -5.63 -22.17
CA LEU A 19 62.57 -5.05 -21.05
C LEU A 19 63.55 -4.36 -20.06
N LEU A 20 63.43 -3.03 -19.94
CA LEU A 20 63.91 -2.32 -18.76
C LEU A 20 62.84 -2.38 -17.67
N ARG A 21 63.22 -2.99 -16.53
CA ARG A 21 62.39 -3.00 -15.32
C ARG A 21 62.63 -1.69 -14.57
N THR A 22 61.61 -0.82 -14.54
CA THR A 22 61.52 0.28 -13.55
C THR A 22 60.51 -0.14 -12.50
N ALA A 23 60.96 -0.31 -11.27
CA ALA A 23 60.14 -0.56 -10.11
C ALA A 23 59.46 0.75 -9.70
N LEU A 24 58.12 0.75 -9.67
CA LEU A 24 57.29 1.79 -9.04
C LEU A 24 56.89 1.30 -7.65
N PRO A 25 56.86 2.14 -6.61
CA PRO A 25 56.40 1.76 -5.30
C PRO A 25 54.89 1.58 -5.27
N ALA A 26 54.41 0.48 -4.73
CA ALA A 26 53.01 0.23 -4.48
C ALA A 26 52.57 1.14 -3.32
N ALA A 27 51.77 2.16 -3.60
CA ALA A 27 50.98 2.89 -2.60
C ALA A 27 49.79 2.00 -2.21
N ALA A 28 49.82 1.40 -1.03
CA ALA A 28 48.66 0.72 -0.46
C ALA A 28 47.59 1.76 -0.06
N ALA A 29 46.56 1.87 -0.88
CA ALA A 29 45.35 2.56 -0.50
C ALA A 29 44.56 1.68 0.51
N LEU A 30 44.66 2.03 1.80
CA LEU A 30 43.72 1.52 2.80
C LEU A 30 42.31 2.09 2.48
N ALA A 31 41.50 1.31 1.78
CA ALA A 31 40.07 1.55 1.72
C ALA A 31 39.48 1.23 3.10
N GLY A 32 39.23 2.26 3.89
CA GLY A 32 38.50 2.13 5.14
C GLY A 32 37.06 1.66 4.83
N LEU A 33 36.78 0.39 5.09
CA LEU A 33 35.41 -0.10 5.18
C LEU A 33 34.77 0.55 6.43
N THR A 34 34.04 1.63 6.22
CA THR A 34 33.09 2.11 7.22
C THR A 34 31.94 1.10 7.23
N THR A 35 31.97 0.16 8.14
CA THR A 35 30.79 -0.63 8.50
C THR A 35 29.80 0.35 9.08
N LEU A 36 28.80 0.73 8.29
CA LEU A 36 27.57 1.32 8.82
C LEU A 36 26.98 0.26 9.76
N ALA A 37 27.14 0.46 11.07
CA ALA A 37 26.44 -0.30 12.07
C ALA A 37 24.94 -0.04 11.86
N THR A 38 24.26 -0.94 11.15
CA THR A 38 22.82 -0.99 11.16
C THR A 38 22.42 -1.30 12.59
N ALA A 39 21.72 -0.37 13.24
CA ALA A 39 21.06 -0.64 14.51
C ALA A 39 20.27 -1.95 14.34
N PRO A 40 20.27 -2.85 15.33
CA PRO A 40 19.49 -4.07 15.24
C PRO A 40 18.03 -3.67 15.01
N ALA A 41 17.50 -3.98 13.83
CA ALA A 41 16.07 -3.89 13.58
C ALA A 41 15.44 -4.84 14.60
N HIS A 42 14.66 -4.32 15.55
CA HIS A 42 13.85 -5.17 16.42
C HIS A 42 12.99 -6.03 15.50
N ALA A 43 13.11 -7.36 15.61
CA ALA A 43 12.26 -8.26 14.89
C ALA A 43 10.79 -7.93 15.25
N ALA A 44 9.93 -7.82 14.25
CA ALA A 44 8.51 -7.62 14.50
C ALA A 44 7.96 -8.74 15.38
N VAL A 45 6.97 -8.42 16.22
CA VAL A 45 6.31 -9.40 17.09
C VAL A 45 5.61 -10.48 16.28
N TRP A 46 5.11 -10.11 15.11
CA TRP A 46 4.47 -11.01 14.16
C TRP A 46 4.76 -10.60 12.72
N SER A 47 4.85 -11.58 11.84
CA SER A 47 4.90 -11.36 10.39
C SER A 47 4.31 -12.55 9.65
N SER A 48 3.80 -12.32 8.43
CA SER A 48 3.28 -13.37 7.56
C SER A 48 3.42 -12.98 6.08
N SER A 49 3.80 -13.95 5.26
CA SER A 49 3.73 -13.87 3.79
C SER A 49 2.55 -14.68 3.23
N GLU A 50 1.77 -15.31 4.09
CA GLU A 50 0.58 -16.06 3.68
C GLU A 50 -0.47 -15.11 3.11
N GLN A 51 -1.11 -15.50 2.01
CA GLN A 51 -2.12 -14.71 1.30
C GLN A 51 -3.21 -14.18 2.25
N TRP A 52 -3.68 -15.03 3.15
CA TRP A 52 -4.75 -14.75 4.12
C TRP A 52 -4.22 -14.71 5.56
N GLY A 53 -2.92 -14.42 5.74
CA GLY A 53 -2.31 -14.31 7.06
C GLY A 53 -3.01 -13.28 7.94
N THR A 54 -3.33 -13.65 9.18
CA THR A 54 -4.03 -12.78 10.14
C THR A 54 -3.38 -12.81 11.50
N TRP A 55 -3.51 -11.71 12.24
CA TRP A 55 -3.04 -11.58 13.62
C TRP A 55 -3.93 -10.63 14.42
N SER A 56 -4.32 -11.06 15.63
CA SER A 56 -5.18 -10.25 16.51
C SER A 56 -4.40 -9.66 17.66
N ASN A 57 -4.57 -8.37 17.89
CA ASN A 57 -3.93 -7.63 18.98
C ASN A 57 -4.79 -6.43 19.38
N GLY A 58 -4.95 -6.16 20.68
CA GLY A 58 -5.61 -4.97 21.19
C GLY A 58 -7.06 -4.78 20.75
N GLY A 59 -7.77 -5.86 20.40
CA GLY A 59 -9.14 -5.82 19.89
C GLY A 59 -9.25 -5.42 18.42
N TYR A 60 -8.15 -5.54 17.67
CA TYR A 60 -8.07 -5.42 16.21
C TYR A 60 -7.57 -6.72 15.61
N THR A 61 -7.85 -6.92 14.32
CA THR A 61 -7.26 -8.01 13.53
C THR A 61 -6.59 -7.42 12.30
N LEU A 62 -5.31 -7.78 12.11
CA LEU A 62 -4.54 -7.44 10.92
C LEU A 62 -4.69 -8.54 9.88
N TYR A 63 -4.75 -8.15 8.62
CA TYR A 63 -4.89 -9.04 7.47
C TYR A 63 -3.83 -8.71 6.42
N ASN A 64 -3.14 -9.74 5.90
CA ASN A 64 -2.25 -9.58 4.74
C ASN A 64 -3.04 -9.37 3.44
N ASN A 65 -4.19 -10.02 3.32
CA ASN A 65 -5.25 -9.80 2.35
C ASN A 65 -4.78 -9.60 0.89
N ILE A 66 -4.12 -10.62 0.32
CA ILE A 66 -3.66 -10.64 -1.07
C ILE A 66 -4.76 -11.29 -1.92
N TRP A 67 -5.77 -10.54 -2.32
CA TRP A 67 -6.97 -11.09 -2.98
C TRP A 67 -6.98 -10.96 -4.50
N GLY A 68 -6.16 -10.07 -5.06
CA GLY A 68 -6.15 -9.78 -6.49
C GLY A 68 -5.47 -10.85 -7.35
N SER A 69 -5.46 -10.64 -8.64
CA SER A 69 -4.79 -11.51 -9.60
C SER A 69 -3.45 -10.95 -10.06
N GLY A 70 -2.52 -11.84 -10.47
CA GLY A 70 -1.19 -11.45 -10.95
C GLY A 70 -0.37 -10.73 -9.88
N THR A 71 -0.49 -11.18 -8.63
CA THR A 71 0.24 -10.61 -7.48
C THR A 71 1.70 -11.04 -7.49
N GLY A 72 2.56 -10.20 -6.93
CA GLY A 72 3.92 -10.53 -6.54
C GLY A 72 4.01 -10.85 -5.04
N PRO A 73 5.21 -11.01 -4.50
CA PRO A 73 5.41 -11.29 -3.08
C PRO A 73 4.98 -10.11 -2.21
N GLN A 74 4.40 -10.44 -1.06
CA GLN A 74 4.02 -9.49 -0.02
C GLN A 74 4.23 -10.10 1.35
N THR A 75 4.73 -9.29 2.29
CA THR A 75 4.89 -9.67 3.70
C THR A 75 4.36 -8.55 4.58
N ILE A 76 3.36 -8.86 5.39
CA ILE A 76 2.89 -8.00 6.48
C ILE A 76 3.69 -8.29 7.75
N TRP A 77 3.95 -7.26 8.54
CA TRP A 77 4.60 -7.37 9.85
C TRP A 77 3.91 -6.45 10.86
N ALA A 78 3.99 -6.77 12.15
CA ALA A 78 3.41 -5.96 13.20
C ALA A 78 4.18 -6.03 14.52
N ASN A 79 4.24 -4.90 15.21
CA ASN A 79 4.61 -4.78 16.62
C ASN A 79 3.36 -4.67 17.50
N SER A 80 2.31 -4.02 16.99
CA SER A 80 0.99 -3.91 17.60
C SER A 80 -0.05 -3.65 16.51
N TYR A 81 -1.34 -3.61 16.88
CA TYR A 81 -2.42 -3.22 15.95
C TYR A 81 -2.25 -1.80 15.40
N SER A 82 -1.52 -0.94 16.08
CA SER A 82 -1.30 0.46 15.71
C SER A 82 0.11 0.74 15.13
N ASP A 83 1.05 -0.21 15.21
CA ASP A 83 2.39 -0.14 14.61
C ASP A 83 2.64 -1.40 13.80
N TRP A 84 2.40 -1.30 12.50
CA TRP A 84 2.52 -2.40 11.55
C TRP A 84 2.87 -1.87 10.16
N GLY A 85 3.22 -2.76 9.27
CA GLY A 85 3.51 -2.39 7.89
C GLY A 85 3.50 -3.58 6.95
N VAL A 86 3.68 -3.29 5.68
CA VAL A 86 3.77 -4.28 4.62
C VAL A 86 4.87 -3.90 3.65
N TRP A 87 5.70 -4.88 3.30
CA TRP A 87 6.53 -4.83 2.11
C TRP A 87 5.83 -5.61 1.01
N ALA A 88 5.76 -5.03 -0.19
CA ALA A 88 5.15 -5.68 -1.34
C ALA A 88 5.90 -5.37 -2.63
N ASP A 89 5.98 -6.35 -3.54
CA ASP A 89 6.54 -6.20 -4.88
C ASP A 89 5.54 -6.73 -5.93
N HIS A 90 4.44 -5.99 -6.08
CA HIS A 90 3.40 -6.30 -7.03
C HIS A 90 3.69 -5.67 -8.39
N PRO A 91 3.63 -6.45 -9.49
CA PRO A 91 3.91 -5.94 -10.83
C PRO A 91 2.85 -4.93 -11.29
N ASN A 92 3.26 -4.00 -12.16
CA ASN A 92 2.35 -3.01 -12.75
C ASN A 92 1.59 -3.63 -13.94
N THR A 93 0.62 -4.49 -13.65
CA THR A 93 -0.20 -5.20 -14.65
C THR A 93 -1.68 -4.79 -14.60
N GLY A 94 -1.99 -3.69 -13.89
CA GLY A 94 -3.37 -3.24 -13.66
C GLY A 94 -4.11 -4.10 -12.62
N GLY A 95 -5.26 -3.60 -12.17
CA GLY A 95 -6.08 -4.21 -11.12
C GLY A 95 -5.45 -4.18 -9.73
N ILE A 96 -6.31 -4.19 -8.72
CA ILE A 96 -5.88 -4.21 -7.32
C ILE A 96 -5.28 -5.59 -7.00
N LYS A 97 -4.18 -5.61 -6.26
CA LYS A 97 -3.45 -6.82 -5.88
C LYS A 97 -3.77 -7.26 -4.46
N SER A 98 -3.85 -6.30 -3.55
CA SER A 98 -4.03 -6.58 -2.13
C SER A 98 -4.62 -5.38 -1.41
N TYR A 99 -5.18 -5.65 -0.23
CA TYR A 99 -5.55 -4.62 0.74
C TYR A 99 -5.13 -5.06 2.15
N PRO A 100 -3.81 -5.04 2.46
CA PRO A 100 -3.35 -5.26 3.84
C PRO A 100 -3.92 -4.18 4.74
N ASN A 101 -4.55 -4.59 5.85
CA ASN A 101 -5.29 -3.69 6.71
C ASN A 101 -5.33 -4.13 8.18
N ALA A 102 -5.68 -3.18 9.05
CA ALA A 102 -6.08 -3.41 10.43
C ALA A 102 -7.58 -3.16 10.55
N LYS A 103 -8.32 -4.14 11.05
CA LYS A 103 -9.77 -4.16 11.19
C LYS A 103 -10.20 -3.99 12.64
N LYS A 104 -11.16 -3.09 12.89
CA LYS A 104 -11.88 -2.92 14.16
C LYS A 104 -13.35 -3.25 13.97
N THR A 105 -13.84 -4.23 14.71
CA THR A 105 -15.29 -4.57 14.73
C THR A 105 -16.08 -3.49 15.48
N VAL A 106 -17.22 -3.09 14.93
CA VAL A 106 -18.16 -2.10 15.46
C VAL A 106 -19.48 -2.76 15.86
N ASN A 107 -20.13 -3.48 14.95
CA ASN A 107 -21.40 -4.20 15.12
C ASN A 107 -22.52 -3.35 15.74
N LYS A 108 -22.76 -2.16 15.16
CA LYS A 108 -23.82 -1.24 15.60
C LYS A 108 -24.60 -0.68 14.41
N PRO A 109 -25.94 -0.57 14.49
CA PRO A 109 -26.73 0.20 13.55
C PRO A 109 -26.28 1.68 13.54
N ILE A 110 -26.31 2.32 12.35
CA ILE A 110 -25.88 3.73 12.20
C ILE A 110 -26.61 4.64 13.19
N SER A 111 -27.91 4.40 13.45
CA SER A 111 -28.72 5.16 14.38
C SER A 111 -28.27 5.04 15.85
N GLN A 112 -27.58 3.96 16.21
CA GLN A 112 -27.09 3.71 17.57
C GLN A 112 -25.62 4.15 17.75
N ILE A 113 -24.93 4.54 16.67
CA ILE A 113 -23.59 5.10 16.72
C ILE A 113 -23.71 6.59 17.04
N THR A 114 -23.27 7.02 18.22
CA THR A 114 -23.23 8.44 18.57
C THR A 114 -21.93 9.09 18.08
N THR A 115 -20.83 8.38 18.17
CA THR A 115 -19.52 8.81 17.67
C THR A 115 -18.81 7.64 17.01
N LEU A 116 -18.16 7.91 15.87
CA LEU A 116 -17.25 6.99 15.21
C LEU A 116 -16.12 7.81 14.61
N THR A 117 -14.98 7.77 15.26
CA THR A 117 -13.79 8.54 14.88
C THR A 117 -12.58 7.64 14.77
N SER A 118 -11.64 8.02 13.92
CA SER A 118 -10.39 7.33 13.78
C SER A 118 -9.24 8.30 13.59
N HIS A 119 -8.07 7.97 14.12
CA HIS A 119 -6.82 8.65 13.85
C HIS A 119 -5.86 7.73 13.13
N TYR A 120 -4.98 8.30 12.30
CA TYR A 120 -3.94 7.58 11.58
C TYR A 120 -2.67 8.41 11.45
N ASN A 121 -1.54 7.72 11.35
CA ASN A 121 -0.24 8.26 10.95
C ASN A 121 0.49 7.18 10.18
N VAL A 122 0.87 7.46 8.94
CA VAL A 122 1.49 6.50 8.03
C VAL A 122 2.76 7.06 7.39
N THR A 123 3.66 6.16 7.04
CA THR A 123 4.77 6.42 6.12
C THR A 123 4.53 5.59 4.88
N VAL A 124 4.41 6.25 3.72
CA VAL A 124 4.09 5.59 2.45
C VAL A 124 5.05 6.02 1.35
N PRO A 125 5.30 5.17 0.35
CA PRO A 125 6.24 5.48 -0.74
C PRO A 125 5.74 6.62 -1.64
N ASN A 126 6.66 7.28 -2.33
CA ASN A 126 6.35 8.32 -3.33
C ASN A 126 6.15 7.75 -4.75
N SER A 127 6.16 6.44 -4.91
CA SER A 127 6.07 5.72 -6.18
C SER A 127 5.10 4.56 -6.07
N GLY A 128 4.83 3.89 -7.19
CA GLY A 128 3.85 2.81 -7.27
C GLY A 128 2.46 3.31 -7.66
N ALA A 129 1.46 2.46 -7.44
CA ALA A 129 0.05 2.76 -7.66
C ALA A 129 -0.76 2.18 -6.50
N TYR A 130 -1.26 3.04 -5.63
CA TYR A 130 -1.97 2.61 -4.42
C TYR A 130 -2.81 3.76 -3.84
N ASN A 131 -3.74 3.42 -2.96
CA ASN A 131 -4.35 4.36 -2.04
C ASN A 131 -4.15 3.91 -0.58
N THR A 132 -4.23 4.88 0.34
CA THR A 132 -4.36 4.65 1.78
C THR A 132 -5.78 5.01 2.16
N SER A 133 -6.54 4.04 2.63
CA SER A 133 -7.97 4.21 2.83
C SER A 133 -8.48 3.55 4.09
N TYR A 134 -9.59 4.10 4.56
CA TYR A 134 -10.56 3.34 5.32
C TYR A 134 -11.42 2.56 4.35
N ASP A 135 -11.84 1.38 4.79
CA ASP A 135 -12.81 0.53 4.14
C ASP A 135 -13.82 0.07 5.20
N ILE A 136 -15.05 0.56 5.09
CA ILE A 136 -16.08 0.42 6.12
C ILE A 136 -17.19 -0.41 5.52
N TRP A 137 -17.50 -1.52 6.18
CA TRP A 137 -18.47 -2.48 5.73
C TRP A 137 -19.67 -2.57 6.68
N ASP A 138 -20.85 -2.77 6.12
CA ASP A 138 -21.99 -3.28 6.87
C ASP A 138 -21.83 -4.78 7.15
N THR A 139 -22.71 -5.33 7.99
CA THR A 139 -22.65 -6.77 8.38
C THR A 139 -23.01 -7.72 7.24
N ASP A 140 -23.77 -7.26 6.27
CA ASP A 140 -24.27 -8.07 5.16
C ASP A 140 -23.37 -7.98 3.92
N TYR A 141 -22.38 -7.08 3.96
CA TYR A 141 -21.45 -6.80 2.87
C TYR A 141 -22.11 -6.26 1.57
N ASP A 142 -23.25 -5.59 1.72
CA ASP A 142 -23.96 -4.96 0.61
C ASP A 142 -23.45 -3.55 0.31
N HIS A 143 -22.77 -2.94 1.28
CA HIS A 143 -22.27 -1.57 1.21
C HIS A 143 -20.80 -1.46 1.62
N GLU A 144 -19.97 -1.00 0.69
CA GLU A 144 -18.56 -0.67 0.90
C GLU A 144 -18.39 0.86 0.89
N ILE A 145 -17.89 1.41 2.00
CA ILE A 145 -17.68 2.85 2.14
C ILE A 145 -16.19 3.12 2.30
N MET A 146 -15.56 3.64 1.26
CA MET A 146 -14.13 3.91 1.22
C MET A 146 -13.83 5.39 1.49
N LEU A 147 -12.91 5.69 2.42
CA LEU A 147 -12.39 7.05 2.63
C LEU A 147 -10.91 7.07 2.26
N TRP A 148 -10.58 7.54 1.08
CA TRP A 148 -9.20 7.63 0.60
C TRP A 148 -8.53 8.89 1.15
N VAL A 149 -7.63 8.73 2.10
CA VAL A 149 -6.90 9.83 2.74
C VAL A 149 -5.60 10.19 2.01
N ASN A 150 -5.07 9.26 1.23
CA ASN A 150 -3.87 9.42 0.39
C ASN A 150 -3.99 8.54 -0.85
N ARG A 151 -3.37 8.96 -1.95
CA ARG A 151 -3.22 8.14 -3.16
C ARG A 151 -1.97 8.52 -3.93
N THR A 152 -1.38 7.56 -4.61
CA THR A 152 -0.19 7.73 -5.46
C THR A 152 -0.36 6.91 -6.74
N GLY A 153 0.10 7.47 -7.85
CA GLY A 153 0.04 6.83 -9.17
C GLY A 153 -1.37 6.76 -9.79
N PRO A 154 -1.52 5.97 -10.84
CA PRO A 154 -2.75 5.87 -11.62
C PRO A 154 -3.78 4.96 -10.96
N VAL A 155 -4.34 5.38 -9.84
CA VAL A 155 -5.46 4.72 -9.16
C VAL A 155 -6.70 5.61 -9.21
N GLY A 156 -7.86 5.01 -9.35
CA GLY A 156 -9.13 5.71 -9.44
C GLY A 156 -10.26 4.94 -8.76
N PRO A 157 -11.31 5.65 -8.30
CA PRO A 157 -12.46 5.05 -7.65
C PRO A 157 -13.34 4.30 -8.65
N LEU A 158 -14.13 3.38 -8.15
CA LEU A 158 -15.18 2.73 -8.91
C LEU A 158 -16.39 3.68 -9.12
N GLY A 159 -16.97 3.64 -10.32
CA GLY A 159 -18.21 4.35 -10.64
C GLY A 159 -18.03 5.80 -11.09
N SER A 160 -19.02 6.64 -10.85
CA SER A 160 -19.09 8.02 -11.35
C SER A 160 -19.07 9.05 -10.24
N HIS A 161 -18.50 10.23 -10.54
CA HIS A 161 -18.45 11.37 -9.62
C HIS A 161 -19.87 11.87 -9.31
N GLN A 162 -20.15 12.09 -8.03
CA GLN A 162 -21.44 12.50 -7.49
C GLN A 162 -21.45 13.93 -6.93
N GLY A 163 -20.31 14.62 -6.98
CA GLY A 163 -20.09 15.95 -6.44
C GLY A 163 -19.10 15.97 -5.29
N ASP A 164 -18.83 17.14 -4.76
CA ASP A 164 -17.93 17.39 -3.66
C ASP A 164 -18.72 17.71 -2.38
N VAL A 165 -18.16 17.31 -1.21
CA VAL A 165 -18.81 17.52 0.07
C VAL A 165 -17.77 17.74 1.18
N SER A 166 -18.15 18.52 2.20
CA SER A 166 -17.34 18.66 3.41
C SER A 166 -18.01 17.91 4.56
N LEU A 167 -17.36 16.85 5.03
CA LEU A 167 -17.85 15.93 6.07
C LEU A 167 -16.69 15.50 6.98
N GLY A 168 -16.99 15.32 8.26
CA GLY A 168 -16.03 14.74 9.19
C GLY A 168 -14.74 15.53 9.38
N GLY A 169 -14.76 16.85 9.09
CA GLY A 169 -13.61 17.74 9.17
C GLY A 169 -12.75 17.82 7.88
N HIS A 170 -13.20 17.20 6.80
CA HIS A 170 -12.47 17.16 5.53
C HIS A 170 -13.38 17.44 4.33
N SER A 171 -12.77 17.83 3.20
CA SER A 171 -13.44 17.97 1.90
C SER A 171 -13.13 16.75 1.04
N TRP A 172 -14.16 16.23 0.39
CA TRP A 172 -14.15 14.99 -0.35
C TRP A 172 -14.79 15.14 -1.72
N SER A 173 -14.19 14.52 -2.73
CA SER A 173 -14.85 14.21 -4.00
C SER A 173 -15.50 12.84 -3.89
N VAL A 174 -16.80 12.77 -4.10
CA VAL A 174 -17.59 11.55 -3.86
C VAL A 174 -17.86 10.82 -5.16
N TYR A 175 -17.68 9.51 -5.13
CA TYR A 175 -17.99 8.61 -6.23
C TYR A 175 -18.93 7.50 -5.76
N ARG A 176 -19.79 7.03 -6.66
CA ARG A 176 -20.67 5.90 -6.43
C ARG A 176 -20.57 4.92 -7.57
N GLY A 177 -20.35 3.66 -7.26
CA GLY A 177 -20.26 2.55 -8.19
C GLY A 177 -20.88 1.28 -7.62
N ASP A 178 -20.77 0.22 -8.39
CA ASP A 178 -21.19 -1.13 -8.03
C ASP A 178 -20.19 -2.10 -8.68
N ASN A 179 -19.69 -3.07 -7.93
CA ASN A 179 -18.72 -4.05 -8.42
C ASN A 179 -19.36 -5.38 -8.86
N GLY A 180 -20.70 -5.43 -8.89
CA GLY A 180 -21.49 -6.62 -9.20
C GLY A 180 -21.81 -7.50 -8.00
N HIS A 181 -21.33 -7.12 -6.81
CA HIS A 181 -21.58 -7.82 -5.54
C HIS A 181 -22.12 -6.87 -4.46
N ASN A 182 -21.61 -5.65 -4.42
CA ASN A 182 -21.98 -4.62 -3.46
C ASN A 182 -21.90 -3.21 -4.05
N ALA A 183 -22.66 -2.29 -3.47
CA ALA A 183 -22.55 -0.87 -3.78
C ALA A 183 -21.27 -0.28 -3.14
N VAL A 184 -20.53 0.55 -3.89
CA VAL A 184 -19.29 1.16 -3.46
C VAL A 184 -19.42 2.67 -3.42
N TYR A 185 -19.09 3.29 -2.29
CA TYR A 185 -19.12 4.73 -2.06
C TYR A 185 -17.72 5.21 -1.71
N THR A 186 -17.03 5.85 -2.66
CA THR A 186 -15.64 6.30 -2.46
C THR A 186 -15.61 7.81 -2.23
N PHE A 187 -15.02 8.21 -1.11
CA PHE A 187 -14.74 9.59 -0.75
C PHE A 187 -13.25 9.84 -0.88
N ILE A 188 -12.84 10.59 -1.89
CA ILE A 188 -11.44 10.95 -2.10
C ILE A 188 -11.17 12.31 -1.47
N ARG A 189 -10.26 12.35 -0.51
CA ARG A 189 -9.85 13.60 0.12
C ARG A 189 -9.27 14.58 -0.90
N SER A 190 -9.64 15.87 -0.78
CA SER A 190 -9.20 16.92 -1.70
C SER A 190 -7.69 17.15 -1.71
N SER A 191 -6.99 16.72 -0.68
CA SER A 191 -5.52 16.73 -0.59
C SER A 191 -5.01 15.49 0.13
N ASN A 192 -3.93 14.89 -0.38
CA ASN A 192 -3.26 13.76 0.26
C ASN A 192 -2.80 14.11 1.68
N SER A 193 -2.96 13.16 2.60
CA SER A 193 -2.51 13.30 3.98
C SER A 193 -1.96 11.98 4.50
N THR A 194 -0.86 12.05 5.22
CA THR A 194 -0.22 10.90 5.87
C THR A 194 -0.51 10.83 7.36
N ALA A 195 -1.22 11.82 7.92
CA ALA A 195 -1.64 11.80 9.32
C ALA A 195 -2.90 12.65 9.53
N GLY A 196 -3.73 12.26 10.47
CA GLY A 196 -4.92 13.02 10.82
C GLY A 196 -5.93 12.23 11.62
N THR A 197 -7.07 12.88 11.83
CA THR A 197 -8.27 12.29 12.44
C THR A 197 -9.42 12.42 11.46
N VAL A 198 -10.19 11.36 11.28
CA VAL A 198 -11.41 11.35 10.46
C VAL A 198 -12.60 11.07 11.36
N ASN A 199 -13.61 11.96 11.34
CA ASN A 199 -14.90 11.67 11.94
C ASN A 199 -15.78 10.93 10.90
N ILE A 200 -15.93 9.64 11.10
CA ILE A 200 -16.62 8.73 10.15
C ILE A 200 -18.14 8.89 10.26
N LYS A 201 -18.66 9.14 11.48
CA LYS A 201 -20.12 9.22 11.73
C LYS A 201 -20.87 10.19 10.79
N PRO A 202 -20.39 11.44 10.54
CA PRO A 202 -21.03 12.34 9.59
C PRO A 202 -21.08 11.82 8.15
N VAL A 203 -20.14 10.97 7.73
CA VAL A 203 -20.16 10.34 6.42
C VAL A 203 -21.30 9.33 6.33
N LEU A 204 -21.45 8.47 7.35
CA LEU A 204 -22.53 7.50 7.45
C LEU A 204 -23.89 8.20 7.47
N ASP A 205 -24.03 9.26 8.28
CA ASP A 205 -25.25 10.05 8.37
C ASP A 205 -25.61 10.73 7.03
N TRP A 206 -24.62 11.21 6.31
CA TRP A 206 -24.84 11.84 5.02
C TRP A 206 -25.31 10.82 3.97
N LEU A 207 -24.70 9.64 3.93
CA LEU A 207 -25.12 8.55 3.05
C LEU A 207 -26.56 8.12 3.34
N LYS A 208 -26.92 7.98 4.61
CA LYS A 208 -28.23 7.55 5.08
C LYS A 208 -29.27 8.67 4.93
N ASN A 209 -29.05 9.83 5.56
CA ASN A 209 -30.10 10.82 5.78
C ASN A 209 -30.17 11.87 4.66
N THR A 210 -29.03 12.19 4.01
CA THR A 210 -28.99 13.23 2.97
C THR A 210 -29.16 12.62 1.58
N LYS A 211 -28.48 11.51 1.33
CA LYS A 211 -28.51 10.83 0.01
C LYS A 211 -29.56 9.73 -0.08
N GLY A 212 -29.90 9.09 1.03
CA GLY A 212 -30.78 7.92 1.01
C GLY A 212 -30.17 6.77 0.19
N TRP A 213 -28.84 6.66 0.14
CA TRP A 213 -28.16 5.62 -0.62
C TRP A 213 -27.99 4.33 0.18
N ILE A 214 -28.03 4.44 1.50
CA ILE A 214 -28.03 3.33 2.46
C ILE A 214 -29.16 3.51 3.46
N GLY A 215 -29.59 2.42 4.09
CA GLY A 215 -30.56 2.41 5.18
C GLY A 215 -29.95 2.67 6.55
N ASP A 216 -30.61 2.16 7.59
CA ASP A 216 -30.03 2.12 8.95
C ASP A 216 -29.16 0.87 9.13
N GLU A 217 -28.16 0.75 8.25
CA GLU A 217 -27.31 -0.43 8.19
C GLU A 217 -26.56 -0.67 9.51
N THR A 218 -26.31 -1.91 9.83
CA THR A 218 -25.42 -2.29 10.92
C THR A 218 -23.99 -2.26 10.41
N ILE A 219 -23.21 -1.28 10.86
CA ILE A 219 -21.79 -1.21 10.53
C ILE A 219 -21.06 -2.38 11.20
N GLY A 220 -20.54 -3.31 10.42
CA GLY A 220 -19.81 -4.48 10.86
C GLY A 220 -18.44 -4.14 11.37
N ASP A 221 -17.66 -3.44 10.53
CA ASP A 221 -16.29 -3.07 10.88
C ASP A 221 -15.78 -1.81 10.17
N VAL A 222 -14.67 -1.29 10.70
CA VAL A 222 -13.85 -0.25 10.11
C VAL A 222 -12.46 -0.83 9.89
N GLN A 223 -12.04 -0.90 8.64
CA GLN A 223 -10.70 -1.30 8.22
C GLN A 223 -9.90 -0.06 7.85
N PHE A 224 -8.57 -0.14 8.00
CA PHE A 224 -7.65 0.89 7.53
C PHE A 224 -6.40 0.23 6.99
N GLY A 225 -5.98 0.62 5.79
CA GLY A 225 -4.83 0.01 5.14
C GLY A 225 -4.47 0.61 3.80
N TYR A 226 -3.83 -0.23 2.99
CA TYR A 226 -3.24 0.14 1.71
C TYR A 226 -3.84 -0.71 0.59
N GLU A 227 -4.65 -0.11 -0.27
CA GLU A 227 -5.11 -0.80 -1.47
C GLU A 227 -4.05 -0.67 -2.56
N ILE A 228 -3.32 -1.76 -2.80
CA ILE A 228 -2.12 -1.76 -3.66
C ILE A 228 -2.48 -2.31 -5.03
N THR A 229 -2.32 -1.48 -6.07
CA THR A 229 -2.42 -1.87 -7.48
C THR A 229 -1.04 -2.24 -8.04
N SER A 230 0.01 -1.50 -7.66
CA SER A 230 1.40 -1.81 -8.03
C SER A 230 2.38 -1.28 -7.00
N SER A 231 3.34 -2.12 -6.66
CA SER A 231 4.50 -1.79 -5.84
C SER A 231 5.79 -2.35 -6.46
N ALA A 232 5.85 -2.35 -7.80
CA ALA A 232 6.94 -2.93 -8.57
C ALA A 232 8.31 -2.38 -8.16
N GLY A 233 9.25 -3.30 -7.92
CA GLY A 233 10.58 -3.01 -7.40
C GLY A 233 10.69 -3.08 -5.87
N GLY A 234 9.62 -3.43 -5.19
CA GLY A 234 9.57 -3.58 -3.73
C GLY A 234 9.35 -2.24 -3.02
N LEU A 235 8.19 -2.06 -2.41
CA LEU A 235 7.83 -0.83 -1.68
C LEU A 235 7.39 -1.17 -0.27
N ASP A 236 7.75 -0.27 0.68
CA ASP A 236 7.39 -0.37 2.08
C ASP A 236 6.28 0.62 2.43
N PHE A 237 5.27 0.12 3.12
CA PHE A 237 4.16 0.89 3.70
C PHE A 237 4.15 0.67 5.20
N ARG A 238 4.02 1.74 5.99
CA ARG A 238 4.00 1.63 7.44
C ARG A 238 2.90 2.47 8.07
N THR A 239 2.16 1.87 8.96
CA THR A 239 1.27 2.51 9.91
C THR A 239 2.05 2.73 11.21
N ASN A 240 2.34 4.00 11.51
CA ASN A 240 3.07 4.40 12.72
C ASN A 240 2.13 4.55 13.93
N ASN A 241 0.87 4.87 13.67
CA ASN A 241 -0.19 4.97 14.68
C ASN A 241 -1.56 4.88 14.01
N PHE A 242 -2.47 4.11 14.60
CA PHE A 242 -3.84 3.94 14.15
C PHE A 242 -4.75 3.56 15.30
N GLY A 243 -5.96 4.06 15.27
CA GLY A 243 -6.99 3.65 16.22
C GLY A 243 -8.37 4.12 15.81
N VAL A 244 -9.40 3.37 16.23
CA VAL A 244 -10.83 3.65 16.03
C VAL A 244 -11.51 3.73 17.39
N SER A 245 -12.29 4.79 17.59
CA SER A 245 -13.15 4.97 18.76
C SER A 245 -14.60 5.00 18.31
N SER A 246 -15.43 4.18 18.92
CA SER A 246 -16.88 4.13 18.71
C SER A 246 -17.64 4.17 20.03
N ASN A 247 -18.76 4.86 20.05
CA ASN A 247 -19.60 5.01 21.25
C ASN A 247 -21.07 4.82 20.91
#